data_8f931aac4c321eecc37716f017e0c244
#
_entry.id   8f931aac4c321eecc37716f017e0c244
#
_cell.length_a   1.000
_cell.length_b   1.000
_cell.length_c   1.000
_cell.angle_alpha   90.00
_cell.angle_beta   90.00
_cell.angle_gamma   90.00
#
_symmetry.space_group_name_H-M   'P 1'
#
loop_
_entity.id
_entity.type
_entity.pdbx_description
1 polymer ?
#
loop_
_entity_poly.entity_id
_entity_poly.type
_entity_poly.pdbx_seq_one_letter_code
_entity_poly.pdbx_strand_id
1 'polypeptide(L)'
;VAGDYNSRGSYVVERRNYYLALADAEVFADSVIRYEIDNRRREVTVTEVDAASRNILNNPVRAFDFLGSEYVPTLVSEAGGRAVVRLTPAAGNDSPAGNVTVTVDTATMRPLSLSYDYDGEQVQVSVLGVAPLSGHVRVFDRQAYAGYEFIDFR
;
A
#
# COMPACT_ATOMS: atom_id res chain seq x y z
N VAL A 1 11.50 -22.19 -2.30
CA VAL A 1 11.32 -21.49 -3.58
C VAL A 1 10.31 -20.39 -3.32
N ALA A 2 10.76 -19.16 -3.14
CA ALA A 2 9.88 -18.00 -3.11
C ALA A 2 9.22 -17.92 -4.49
N GLY A 3 7.94 -18.22 -4.58
CA GLY A 3 7.17 -18.07 -5.81
C GLY A 3 6.88 -16.60 -6.03
N ASP A 4 7.05 -16.11 -7.26
CA ASP A 4 6.62 -14.78 -7.65
C ASP A 4 5.12 -14.65 -7.36
N TYR A 5 4.78 -13.88 -6.31
CA TYR A 5 3.40 -13.55 -6.00
C TYR A 5 2.99 -12.33 -6.84
N ASN A 6 2.06 -12.55 -7.75
CA ASN A 6 1.49 -11.46 -8.56
C ASN A 6 0.00 -11.34 -8.26
N SER A 7 -0.44 -10.17 -7.85
CA SER A 7 -1.83 -9.88 -7.56
C SER A 7 -2.24 -8.54 -8.16
N ARG A 8 -3.49 -8.46 -8.57
CA ARG A 8 -4.12 -7.22 -9.01
C ARG A 8 -5.21 -6.84 -8.03
N GLY A 9 -5.27 -5.56 -7.71
CA GLY A 9 -6.26 -5.04 -6.79
C GLY A 9 -6.50 -3.56 -6.97
N SER A 10 -7.29 -3.02 -6.08
CA SER A 10 -7.52 -1.59 -5.97
C SER A 10 -7.50 -1.19 -4.50
N TYR A 11 -7.12 0.03 -4.23
CA TYR A 11 -7.28 0.60 -2.91
C TYR A 11 -7.85 2.01 -2.98
N VAL A 12 -8.57 2.37 -1.95
CA VAL A 12 -9.18 3.68 -1.77
C VAL A 12 -8.73 4.21 -0.42
N VAL A 13 -8.26 5.43 -0.40
CA VAL A 13 -7.79 6.11 0.81
C VAL A 13 -8.57 7.40 1.01
N GLU A 14 -9.05 7.62 2.21
CA GLU A 14 -9.65 8.86 2.68
C GLU A 14 -9.05 9.23 4.04
N ARG A 15 -8.10 10.19 4.05
CA ARG A 15 -7.33 10.56 5.24
C ARG A 15 -6.52 9.37 5.78
N ARG A 16 -6.95 8.77 6.91
CA ARG A 16 -6.33 7.59 7.54
C ARG A 16 -7.14 6.32 7.36
N ASN A 17 -8.33 6.44 6.75
CA ASN A 17 -9.17 5.29 6.46
C ASN A 17 -8.82 4.74 5.09
N TYR A 18 -8.88 3.43 4.93
CA TYR A 18 -8.67 2.83 3.63
C TYR A 18 -9.48 1.55 3.45
N TYR A 19 -9.72 1.24 2.20
CA TYR A 19 -10.25 -0.02 1.74
C TYR A 19 -9.35 -0.56 0.64
N LEU A 20 -8.91 -1.81 0.78
CA LEU A 20 -8.08 -2.53 -0.18
C LEU A 20 -8.86 -3.75 -0.65
N ALA A 21 -8.95 -3.97 -1.95
CA ALA A 21 -9.54 -5.15 -2.55
C ALA A 21 -8.50 -5.87 -3.42
N LEU A 22 -8.28 -7.13 -3.12
CA LEU A 22 -7.52 -8.10 -3.91
C LEU A 22 -8.46 -9.18 -4.43
N ALA A 23 -7.95 -10.17 -5.18
CA ALA A 23 -8.79 -11.21 -5.78
C ALA A 23 -9.67 -11.95 -4.75
N ASP A 24 -9.06 -12.41 -3.66
CA ASP A 24 -9.74 -13.22 -2.64
C ASP A 24 -9.68 -12.59 -1.24
N ALA A 25 -9.19 -11.37 -1.13
CA ALA A 25 -9.02 -10.67 0.15
C ALA A 25 -9.53 -9.23 0.08
N GLU A 26 -10.05 -8.77 1.19
CA GLU A 26 -10.43 -7.37 1.39
C GLU A 26 -9.81 -6.88 2.69
N VAL A 27 -9.46 -5.61 2.74
CA VAL A 27 -9.00 -4.98 3.96
C VAL A 27 -9.76 -3.68 4.18
N PHE A 28 -10.34 -3.54 5.35
CA PHE A 28 -10.93 -2.30 5.82
C PHE A 28 -10.10 -1.79 7.00
N ALA A 29 -9.80 -0.53 7.00
CA ALA A 29 -9.15 0.07 8.16
C ALA A 29 -9.64 1.49 8.40
N ASP A 30 -9.75 1.82 9.65
CA ASP A 30 -9.82 3.20 10.13
C ASP A 30 -8.43 3.61 10.69
N SER A 31 -8.36 4.61 11.54
CA SER A 31 -7.07 5.05 12.11
C SER A 31 -6.53 4.12 13.21
N VAL A 32 -7.30 3.14 13.65
CA VAL A 32 -7.01 2.30 14.84
C VAL A 32 -7.11 0.81 14.52
N ILE A 33 -8.19 0.40 13.87
CA ILE A 33 -8.53 -1.01 13.68
C ILE A 33 -8.45 -1.38 12.20
N ARG A 34 -7.89 -2.55 11.95
CA ARG A 34 -7.79 -3.17 10.63
C ARG A 34 -8.53 -4.50 10.64
N TYR A 35 -9.40 -4.67 9.66
CA TYR A 35 -10.13 -5.90 9.37
C TYR A 35 -9.61 -6.48 8.06
N GLU A 36 -8.99 -7.64 8.12
CA GLU A 36 -8.53 -8.39 6.95
C GLU A 36 -9.47 -9.58 6.72
N ILE A 37 -10.07 -9.62 5.54
CA ILE A 37 -11.05 -10.62 5.16
C ILE A 37 -10.41 -11.58 4.16
N ASP A 38 -10.35 -12.85 4.51
CA ASP A 38 -10.06 -13.95 3.58
C ASP A 38 -11.38 -14.56 3.11
N ASN A 39 -11.78 -14.23 1.88
CA ASN A 39 -13.04 -14.69 1.30
C ASN A 39 -13.03 -16.19 0.96
N ARG A 40 -11.85 -16.79 0.79
CA ARG A 40 -11.73 -18.24 0.52
C ARG A 40 -11.93 -19.05 1.78
N ARG A 41 -11.33 -18.60 2.91
CA ARG A 41 -11.43 -19.27 4.20
C ARG A 41 -12.68 -18.85 4.96
N ARG A 42 -13.28 -17.72 4.57
CA ARG A 42 -14.37 -17.07 5.29
C ARG A 42 -13.94 -16.68 6.71
N GLU A 43 -12.80 -16.06 6.79
CA GLU A 43 -12.19 -15.58 8.03
C GLU A 43 -12.08 -14.06 8.01
N VAL A 44 -12.27 -13.44 9.16
CA VAL A 44 -12.01 -12.02 9.41
C VAL A 44 -10.99 -11.91 10.52
N THR A 45 -9.80 -11.45 10.20
CA THR A 45 -8.75 -11.15 11.18
C THR A 45 -8.86 -9.70 11.60
N VAL A 46 -8.89 -9.45 12.90
CA VAL A 46 -8.96 -8.11 13.48
C VAL A 46 -7.64 -7.79 14.18
N THR A 47 -7.01 -6.70 13.77
CA THR A 47 -5.73 -6.23 14.32
C THR A 47 -5.76 -4.73 14.54
N GLU A 48 -4.77 -4.21 15.26
CA GLU A 48 -4.50 -2.77 15.24
C GLU A 48 -3.81 -2.36 13.95
N VAL A 49 -4.01 -1.11 13.53
CA VAL A 49 -3.31 -0.54 12.36
C VAL A 49 -1.86 -0.28 12.72
N ASP A 50 -0.93 -0.88 11.96
CA ASP A 50 0.47 -0.49 12.02
C ASP A 50 0.69 0.81 11.22
N ALA A 51 0.54 1.94 11.90
CA ALA A 51 0.67 3.26 11.30
C ALA A 51 2.12 3.56 10.83
N ALA A 52 3.11 2.80 11.28
CA ALA A 52 4.50 2.95 10.89
C ALA A 52 4.85 2.16 9.63
N SER A 53 4.09 1.12 9.31
CA SER A 53 4.34 0.26 8.15
C SER A 53 4.32 1.06 6.84
N ARG A 54 5.30 0.79 5.98
CA ARG A 54 5.35 1.29 4.61
C ARG A 54 5.03 0.22 3.56
N ASN A 55 4.71 -0.98 4.00
CA ASN A 55 4.20 -2.01 3.11
C ASN A 55 2.81 -1.61 2.59
N ILE A 56 2.65 -1.56 1.27
CA ILE A 56 1.40 -1.14 0.63
C ILE A 56 0.20 -2.01 1.04
N LEU A 57 0.42 -3.28 1.34
CA LEU A 57 -0.64 -4.20 1.77
C LEU A 57 -1.01 -3.99 3.23
N ASN A 58 -0.07 -3.55 4.07
CA ASN A 58 -0.30 -3.32 5.50
C ASN A 58 -0.80 -1.91 5.78
N ASN A 59 -0.30 -0.91 5.03
CA ASN A 59 -0.68 0.47 5.22
C ASN A 59 -0.62 1.25 3.88
N PRO A 60 -1.62 1.12 3.01
CA PRO A 60 -1.67 1.79 1.72
C PRO A 60 -1.71 3.32 1.84
N VAL A 61 -2.07 3.87 2.99
CA VAL A 61 -2.02 5.32 3.26
C VAL A 61 -0.61 5.88 3.11
N ARG A 62 0.41 5.08 3.46
CA ARG A 62 1.83 5.47 3.37
C ARG A 62 2.54 4.92 2.14
N ALA A 63 1.85 4.23 1.24
CA ALA A 63 2.46 3.57 0.09
C ALA A 63 3.26 4.52 -0.82
N PHE A 64 2.85 5.77 -0.91
CA PHE A 64 3.49 6.81 -1.73
C PHE A 64 3.97 8.02 -0.90
N ASP A 65 3.97 7.92 0.43
CA ASP A 65 4.42 8.96 1.36
C ASP A 65 5.92 8.83 1.61
N PHE A 66 6.72 9.03 0.55
CA PHE A 66 8.18 9.03 0.62
C PHE A 66 8.76 10.45 0.53
N LEU A 67 7.91 11.46 0.41
CA LEU A 67 8.28 12.87 0.21
C LEU A 67 8.27 13.63 1.53
N GLY A 68 9.07 13.24 2.45
CA GLY A 68 9.24 13.94 3.71
C GLY A 68 10.72 14.02 4.07
N SER A 69 11.01 14.39 5.30
CA SER A 69 12.37 14.37 5.84
C SER A 69 12.98 12.97 5.97
N GLU A 70 12.19 11.93 5.73
CA GLU A 70 12.61 10.53 5.89
C GLU A 70 13.38 9.97 4.70
N TYR A 71 13.23 10.57 3.51
CA TYR A 71 13.91 10.13 2.28
C TYR A 71 14.50 11.31 1.52
N VAL A 72 15.64 11.06 0.88
CA VAL A 72 16.31 12.01 0.00
C VAL A 72 16.06 11.59 -1.45
N PRO A 73 15.34 12.40 -2.26
CA PRO A 73 15.10 12.10 -3.65
C PRO A 73 16.31 12.42 -4.51
N THR A 74 16.58 11.56 -5.49
CA THR A 74 17.61 11.76 -6.53
C THR A 74 17.01 11.41 -7.88
N LEU A 75 17.03 12.34 -8.82
CA LEU A 75 16.64 12.07 -10.20
C LEU A 75 17.68 11.16 -10.84
N VAL A 76 17.28 9.98 -11.28
CA VAL A 76 18.15 8.99 -11.96
C VAL A 76 18.13 9.20 -13.46
N SER A 77 16.96 9.39 -14.03
CA SER A 77 16.78 9.63 -15.47
C SER A 77 15.46 10.33 -15.76
N GLU A 78 15.45 11.06 -16.88
CA GLU A 78 14.23 11.64 -17.44
C GLU A 78 14.27 11.46 -18.95
N ALA A 79 13.34 10.69 -19.49
CA ALA A 79 13.23 10.45 -20.93
C ALA A 79 11.81 9.95 -21.28
N GLY A 80 11.37 10.30 -22.50
CA GLY A 80 10.11 9.78 -23.05
C GLY A 80 8.87 10.07 -22.21
N GLY A 81 8.82 11.22 -21.55
CA GLY A 81 7.70 11.59 -20.68
C GLY A 81 7.69 10.88 -19.32
N ARG A 82 8.80 10.26 -18.93
CA ARG A 82 8.94 9.56 -17.64
C ARG A 82 10.18 10.04 -16.90
N ALA A 83 10.03 10.20 -15.60
CA ALA A 83 11.14 10.44 -14.68
C ALA A 83 11.30 9.25 -13.73
N VAL A 84 12.54 8.81 -13.56
CA VAL A 84 12.89 7.78 -12.57
C VAL A 84 13.59 8.47 -11.41
N VAL A 85 13.01 8.35 -10.23
CA VAL A 85 13.50 8.96 -8.99
C VAL A 85 13.88 7.86 -8.02
N ARG A 86 15.10 7.93 -7.50
CA ARG A 86 15.55 7.11 -6.38
C ARG A 86 15.33 7.89 -5.09
N LEU A 87 14.73 7.21 -4.14
CA LEU A 87 14.51 7.71 -2.78
C LEU A 87 15.42 6.93 -1.85
N THR A 88 16.38 7.58 -1.25
CA THR A 88 17.33 6.97 -0.31
C THR A 88 16.93 7.37 1.11
N PRO A 89 16.87 6.44 2.08
CA PRO A 89 16.60 6.79 3.47
C PRO A 89 17.54 7.90 3.95
N ALA A 90 16.98 8.92 4.60
CA ALA A 90 17.77 9.97 5.23
C ALA A 90 18.58 9.40 6.41
N ALA A 91 19.62 10.10 6.82
CA ALA A 91 20.44 9.69 7.96
C ALA A 91 19.58 9.51 9.22
N GLY A 92 19.70 8.35 9.87
CA GLY A 92 18.91 7.98 11.05
C GLY A 92 17.52 7.39 10.72
N ASN A 93 17.21 7.18 9.46
CA ASN A 93 16.00 6.45 9.05
C ASN A 93 16.34 5.00 8.71
N ASP A 94 16.07 4.09 9.62
CA ASP A 94 16.26 2.64 9.47
C ASP A 94 15.01 1.99 8.82
N SER A 95 14.50 2.59 7.76
CA SER A 95 13.34 2.06 7.05
C SER A 95 13.61 0.66 6.49
N PRO A 96 12.79 -0.34 6.79
CA PRO A 96 12.96 -1.69 6.23
C PRO A 96 12.80 -1.74 4.71
N ALA A 97 12.21 -0.72 4.10
CA ALA A 97 12.08 -0.61 2.65
C ALA A 97 13.40 -0.22 1.95
N GLY A 98 14.43 0.21 2.69
CA GLY A 98 15.69 0.64 2.09
C GLY A 98 15.51 1.71 1.01
N ASN A 99 16.21 1.55 -0.11
CA ASN A 99 16.05 2.42 -1.28
C ASN A 99 14.74 2.10 -2.01
N VAL A 100 14.04 3.17 -2.40
CA VAL A 100 12.80 3.05 -3.18
C VAL A 100 13.01 3.70 -4.54
N THR A 101 12.57 3.05 -5.61
CA THR A 101 12.58 3.61 -6.95
C THR A 101 11.15 3.89 -7.38
N VAL A 102 10.88 5.12 -7.79
CA VAL A 102 9.58 5.57 -8.29
C VAL A 102 9.72 6.03 -9.72
N THR A 103 8.84 5.54 -10.59
CA THR A 103 8.69 6.08 -11.94
C THR A 103 7.45 6.96 -11.99
N VAL A 104 7.60 8.16 -12.49
CA VAL A 104 6.56 9.20 -12.56
C VAL A 104 6.31 9.59 -14.02
N ASP A 105 5.06 9.79 -14.38
CA ASP A 105 4.68 10.48 -15.62
C ASP A 105 4.94 11.98 -15.45
N THR A 106 5.78 12.55 -16.31
CA THR A 106 6.21 13.96 -16.18
C THR A 106 5.14 14.97 -16.59
N ALA A 107 4.17 14.57 -17.40
CA ALA A 107 3.09 15.44 -17.83
C ALA A 107 2.00 15.56 -16.77
N THR A 108 1.69 14.47 -16.08
CA THR A 108 0.61 14.42 -15.09
C THR A 108 1.10 14.42 -13.65
N MET A 109 2.41 14.24 -13.45
CA MET A 109 3.05 14.06 -12.14
C MET A 109 2.49 12.88 -11.33
N ARG A 110 1.96 11.88 -12.02
CA ARG A 110 1.39 10.67 -11.38
C ARG A 110 2.41 9.55 -11.32
N PRO A 111 2.43 8.78 -10.23
CA PRO A 111 3.27 7.58 -10.14
C PRO A 111 2.79 6.54 -11.15
N LEU A 112 3.72 5.91 -11.86
CA LEU A 112 3.49 4.80 -12.77
C LEU A 112 3.91 3.47 -12.14
N SER A 113 4.98 3.48 -11.36
CA SER A 113 5.45 2.30 -10.65
C SER A 113 6.27 2.68 -9.43
N LEU A 114 6.35 1.72 -8.50
CA LEU A 114 7.12 1.79 -7.28
C LEU A 114 7.83 0.45 -7.11
N SER A 115 9.12 0.47 -6.76
CA SER A 115 9.85 -0.74 -6.41
C SER A 115 10.77 -0.50 -5.22
N TYR A 116 10.87 -1.49 -4.34
CA TYR A 116 11.73 -1.48 -3.16
C TYR A 116 11.98 -2.90 -2.66
N ASP A 117 13.03 -3.07 -1.88
CA ASP A 117 13.29 -4.32 -1.17
C ASP A 117 12.66 -4.23 0.23
N TYR A 118 11.94 -5.27 0.61
CA TYR A 118 11.33 -5.37 1.92
C TYR A 118 11.54 -6.77 2.47
N ASP A 119 12.22 -6.87 3.60
CA ASP A 119 12.54 -8.14 4.28
C ASP A 119 13.22 -9.18 3.35
N GLY A 120 14.11 -8.70 2.47
CA GLY A 120 14.85 -9.54 1.51
C GLY A 120 14.05 -9.94 0.27
N GLU A 121 12.82 -9.47 0.13
CA GLU A 121 12.00 -9.68 -1.05
C GLU A 121 11.85 -8.38 -1.85
N GLN A 122 11.89 -8.49 -3.18
CA GLN A 122 11.64 -7.35 -4.05
C GLN A 122 10.13 -7.15 -4.22
N VAL A 123 9.66 -5.97 -3.81
CA VAL A 123 8.28 -5.53 -4.03
C VAL A 123 8.25 -4.61 -5.25
N GLN A 124 7.40 -4.93 -6.21
CA GLN A 124 7.15 -4.10 -7.38
C GLN A 124 5.66 -3.83 -7.52
N VAL A 125 5.30 -2.57 -7.61
CA VAL A 125 3.92 -2.11 -7.76
C VAL A 125 3.80 -1.34 -9.07
N SER A 126 2.90 -1.76 -9.95
CA SER A 126 2.51 -1.02 -11.14
C SER A 126 1.20 -0.30 -10.89
N VAL A 127 1.18 1.00 -11.11
CA VAL A 127 -0.01 1.84 -10.93
C VAL A 127 -0.78 1.89 -12.26
N LEU A 128 -1.92 1.20 -12.32
CA LEU A 128 -2.72 1.11 -13.55
C LEU A 128 -3.64 2.31 -13.76
N GLY A 129 -3.98 3.01 -12.69
CA GLY A 129 -4.80 4.21 -12.75
C GLY A 129 -4.94 4.88 -11.40
N VAL A 130 -5.13 6.18 -11.42
CA VAL A 130 -5.39 7.01 -10.24
C VAL A 130 -6.57 7.94 -10.56
N ALA A 131 -7.54 7.97 -9.68
CA ALA A 131 -8.69 8.85 -9.80
C ALA A 131 -9.06 9.45 -8.43
N PRO A 132 -9.64 10.65 -8.40
CA PRO A 132 -10.21 11.19 -7.17
C PRO A 132 -11.28 10.27 -6.60
N LEU A 133 -11.33 10.17 -5.27
CA LEU A 133 -12.39 9.43 -4.59
C LEU A 133 -13.74 10.13 -4.82
N SER A 134 -14.72 9.37 -5.28
CA SER A 134 -16.11 9.79 -5.36
C SER A 134 -16.88 9.22 -4.16
N GLY A 135 -17.38 10.09 -3.29
CA GLY A 135 -18.05 9.71 -2.05
C GLY A 135 -17.05 9.45 -0.92
N HIS A 136 -17.32 8.42 -0.11
CA HIS A 136 -16.52 8.05 1.04
C HIS A 136 -15.92 6.64 0.90
N VAL A 137 -14.84 6.39 1.60
CA VAL A 137 -14.26 5.05 1.70
C VAL A 137 -15.24 4.09 2.37
N ARG A 138 -15.29 2.86 1.88
CA ARG A 138 -16.13 1.81 2.48
C ARG A 138 -15.68 1.51 3.91
N VAL A 139 -16.66 1.41 4.81
CA VAL A 139 -16.46 1.07 6.22
C VAL A 139 -16.80 -0.41 6.42
N PHE A 140 -16.09 -1.06 7.33
CA PHE A 140 -16.37 -2.45 7.69
C PHE A 140 -17.77 -2.59 8.29
N ASP A 141 -18.54 -3.51 7.74
CA ASP A 141 -19.86 -3.89 8.26
C ASP A 141 -19.83 -5.37 8.69
N ARG A 142 -19.87 -5.60 9.99
CA ARG A 142 -19.85 -6.95 10.56
C ARG A 142 -21.01 -7.84 10.07
N GLN A 143 -22.16 -7.25 9.78
CA GLN A 143 -23.33 -8.01 9.32
C GLN A 143 -23.11 -8.61 7.93
N ALA A 144 -22.37 -7.94 7.07
CA ALA A 144 -22.01 -8.46 5.75
C ALA A 144 -21.15 -9.74 5.82
N TYR A 145 -20.49 -9.98 6.96
CA TYR A 145 -19.60 -11.12 7.20
C TYR A 145 -20.10 -12.02 8.32
N ALA A 146 -21.43 -12.06 8.58
CA ALA A 146 -22.03 -12.81 9.68
C ALA A 146 -21.75 -14.33 9.67
N GLY A 147 -21.40 -14.89 8.48
CA GLY A 147 -21.04 -16.30 8.36
C GLY A 147 -19.53 -16.58 8.37
N TYR A 148 -18.70 -15.58 8.72
CA TYR A 148 -17.24 -15.71 8.76
C TYR A 148 -16.77 -15.95 10.20
N GLU A 149 -15.64 -16.66 10.34
CA GLU A 149 -14.94 -16.77 11.60
C GLU A 149 -14.19 -15.46 11.90
N PHE A 150 -14.30 -14.98 13.14
CA PHE A 150 -13.60 -13.77 13.59
C PHE A 150 -12.47 -14.13 14.52
N ILE A 151 -11.25 -13.76 14.13
CA ILE A 151 -10.01 -13.97 14.88
C ILE A 151 -9.50 -12.59 15.31
N ASP A 152 -9.54 -12.30 16.61
CA ASP A 152 -9.17 -10.99 17.15
C ASP A 152 -7.80 -11.09 17.85
N PHE A 153 -6.84 -10.31 17.36
CA PHE A 153 -5.47 -10.24 17.87
C PHE A 153 -5.14 -8.91 18.59
N ARG A 154 -6.15 -8.13 18.92
CA ARG A 154 -5.95 -6.86 19.64
C ARG A 154 -5.68 -7.07 21.12
#